data_6f7c47ee2fda6c32a904cc6170e8a233
#
_entry.id   6f7c47ee2fda6c32a904cc6170e8a233
#
_cell.length_a   1.000
_cell.length_b   1.000
_cell.length_c   1.000
_cell.angle_alpha   90.00
_cell.angle_beta   90.00
_cell.angle_gamma   90.00
#
_symmetry.space_group_name_H-M   'P 1'
#
loop_
_entity.id
_entity.type
_entity.pdbx_description
1 polymer ?
#
loop_
_entity_poly.entity_id
_entity_poly.type
_entity_poly.pdbx_seq_one_letter_code
_entity_poly.pdbx_strand_id
1 'polypeptide(L)'
;MEFTPQSLAQRIIDLGLADSSQIDQVWAELRRANIDLETFKSSLLRKGVVTNFQLDRLLTGERLGFFYGPYKVLYMIGAGTFARVYRAVHRETGRVVAVKVLRRRHRDDPRQVEQFLREGKMGLQLRHPNIVSIYDIVNDSRTPYLVMEFVEGETLREILKIRKQFDPISALKIMADVCSGLDHASRLGITHRDLKLSNVLVSASGRCKLVDFGLAAMADTSTPEALADCPSARAIDYAALERGTGVRKDDVRSDLYFAGSILYHILAGTSPLTETRDRLARLNVSRFREVKPLGTIIPNLPQSVLSVVSKAMEIDPTRRYQTPAEMLGEIQMTLRKLEAAESTSTKTADPAATPETTPPEEDFLEGNGFSVMLVESKMDLQDLVREKLKSRGYRVLVFSDPARALERFSPEEPAPAHCLILSAPELGNLALDAFNRMLELPHLRDLPAILLVDRK
;
A
#
# COMPACT_ATOMS: atom_id res chain seq x y z
N MET A 1 -26.81 13.77 20.02
CA MET A 1 -27.59 14.66 19.13
C MET A 1 -28.21 13.76 18.08
N GLU A 2 -29.53 13.60 18.07
CA GLU A 2 -30.18 12.85 16.99
C GLU A 2 -30.16 13.70 15.72
N PHE A 3 -29.58 13.18 14.68
CA PHE A 3 -29.59 13.83 13.38
C PHE A 3 -30.90 13.55 12.64
N THR A 4 -31.49 14.59 12.08
CA THR A 4 -32.53 14.44 11.04
C THR A 4 -31.89 14.50 9.66
N PRO A 5 -32.52 13.97 8.60
CA PRO A 5 -32.01 14.11 7.22
C PRO A 5 -31.73 15.57 6.85
N GLN A 6 -32.60 16.51 7.29
CA GLN A 6 -32.45 17.94 7.02
C GLN A 6 -31.22 18.53 7.74
N SER A 7 -31.03 18.19 9.03
CA SER A 7 -29.89 18.69 9.79
C SER A 7 -28.56 18.13 9.28
N LEU A 8 -28.54 16.89 8.79
CA LEU A 8 -27.38 16.29 8.16
C LEU A 8 -27.08 16.95 6.81
N ALA A 9 -28.10 17.17 5.98
CA ALA A 9 -27.95 17.87 4.70
C ALA A 9 -27.36 19.28 4.89
N GLN A 10 -27.93 20.05 5.81
CA GLN A 10 -27.43 21.40 6.12
C GLN A 10 -25.97 21.36 6.57
N ARG A 11 -25.62 20.42 7.44
CA ARG A 11 -24.25 20.27 7.94
C ARG A 11 -23.24 19.92 6.82
N ILE A 12 -23.64 19.11 5.85
CA ILE A 12 -22.81 18.77 4.67
C ILE A 12 -22.52 20.03 3.86
N ILE A 13 -23.55 20.87 3.64
CA ILE A 13 -23.43 22.14 2.92
C ILE A 13 -22.55 23.13 3.71
N ASP A 14 -22.83 23.33 5.00
CA ASP A 14 -22.09 24.27 5.86
C ASP A 14 -20.59 23.94 5.96
N LEU A 15 -20.26 22.67 5.91
CA LEU A 15 -18.87 22.20 5.90
C LEU A 15 -18.23 22.21 4.49
N GLY A 16 -18.98 22.56 3.44
CA GLY A 16 -18.47 22.58 2.06
C GLY A 16 -18.13 21.20 1.49
N LEU A 17 -18.73 20.15 2.04
CA LEU A 17 -18.54 18.77 1.53
C LEU A 17 -19.32 18.51 0.25
N ALA A 18 -20.46 19.19 0.08
CA ALA A 18 -21.23 19.23 -1.13
C ALA A 18 -21.87 20.60 -1.31
N ASP A 19 -22.26 20.94 -2.52
CA ASP A 19 -23.06 22.11 -2.81
C ASP A 19 -24.58 21.80 -2.67
N SER A 20 -25.39 22.87 -2.65
CA SER A 20 -26.86 22.72 -2.52
C SER A 20 -27.45 21.90 -3.67
N SER A 21 -26.93 22.06 -4.91
CA SER A 21 -27.44 21.34 -6.08
C SER A 21 -27.25 19.82 -5.94
N GLN A 22 -26.11 19.37 -5.41
CA GLN A 22 -25.85 17.96 -5.15
C GLN A 22 -26.81 17.37 -4.09
N ILE A 23 -27.12 18.16 -3.06
CA ILE A 23 -28.10 17.77 -2.03
C ILE A 23 -29.50 17.76 -2.59
N ASP A 24 -29.89 18.75 -3.40
CA ASP A 24 -31.19 18.81 -4.06
C ASP A 24 -31.45 17.61 -4.99
N GLN A 25 -30.40 17.14 -5.68
CA GLN A 25 -30.46 15.90 -6.48
C GLN A 25 -30.71 14.65 -5.62
N VAL A 26 -30.19 14.60 -4.39
CA VAL A 26 -30.49 13.52 -3.44
C VAL A 26 -31.96 13.57 -3.02
N TRP A 27 -32.47 14.75 -2.67
CA TRP A 27 -33.88 14.94 -2.30
C TRP A 27 -34.84 14.62 -3.45
N ALA A 28 -34.52 15.05 -4.66
CA ALA A 28 -35.36 14.81 -5.84
C ALA A 28 -35.53 13.31 -6.15
N GLU A 29 -34.50 12.48 -5.92
CA GLU A 29 -34.59 11.03 -6.12
C GLU A 29 -35.46 10.36 -5.06
N LEU A 30 -35.40 10.83 -3.82
CA LEU A 30 -36.09 10.17 -2.71
C LEU A 30 -37.61 10.39 -2.72
N ARG A 31 -38.16 11.39 -3.44
CA ARG A 31 -39.58 11.67 -3.77
C ARG A 31 -40.65 11.38 -2.70
N ARG A 32 -40.27 11.25 -1.40
CA ARG A 32 -41.17 10.88 -0.30
C ARG A 32 -41.29 12.01 0.73
N ALA A 33 -42.47 12.17 1.32
CA ALA A 33 -42.73 13.20 2.31
C ALA A 33 -42.04 12.97 3.66
N ASN A 34 -41.80 11.70 4.02
CA ASN A 34 -41.09 11.31 5.25
C ASN A 34 -39.96 10.32 4.90
N ILE A 35 -38.72 10.84 4.92
CA ILE A 35 -37.52 10.07 4.64
C ILE A 35 -36.82 9.84 6.00
N ASP A 36 -36.55 8.58 6.33
CA ASP A 36 -35.76 8.24 7.49
C ASP A 36 -34.26 8.53 7.24
N LEU A 37 -33.49 8.66 8.33
CA LEU A 37 -32.10 9.03 8.26
C LEU A 37 -31.24 7.97 7.52
N GLU A 38 -31.57 6.68 7.65
CA GLU A 38 -30.77 5.60 7.02
C GLU A 38 -30.96 5.60 5.50
N THR A 39 -32.19 5.82 5.02
CA THR A 39 -32.48 5.97 3.59
C THR A 39 -31.75 7.18 3.01
N PHE A 40 -31.73 8.31 3.71
CA PHE A 40 -31.00 9.51 3.28
C PHE A 40 -29.50 9.30 3.24
N LYS A 41 -28.89 8.67 4.27
CA LYS A 41 -27.46 8.31 4.32
C LYS A 41 -27.08 7.40 3.15
N SER A 42 -27.88 6.37 2.89
CA SER A 42 -27.64 5.43 1.80
C SER A 42 -27.65 6.13 0.43
N SER A 43 -28.55 7.09 0.23
CA SER A 43 -28.61 7.87 -1.01
C SER A 43 -27.41 8.81 -1.17
N LEU A 44 -26.96 9.47 -0.08
CA LEU A 44 -25.74 10.29 -0.09
C LEU A 44 -24.49 9.48 -0.48
N LEU A 45 -24.36 8.27 0.07
CA LEU A 45 -23.24 7.37 -0.23
C LEU A 45 -23.30 6.85 -1.66
N ARG A 46 -24.47 6.39 -2.10
CA ARG A 46 -24.68 5.88 -3.45
C ARG A 46 -24.37 6.93 -4.53
N LYS A 47 -24.78 8.18 -4.32
CA LYS A 47 -24.46 9.29 -5.22
C LYS A 47 -23.02 9.80 -5.06
N GLY A 48 -22.26 9.28 -4.09
CA GLY A 48 -20.89 9.73 -3.82
C GLY A 48 -20.79 11.19 -3.37
N VAL A 49 -21.86 11.76 -2.81
CA VAL A 49 -21.88 13.11 -2.25
C VAL A 49 -20.91 13.18 -1.06
N VAL A 50 -20.93 12.15 -0.23
CA VAL A 50 -19.98 11.94 0.87
C VAL A 50 -19.48 10.50 0.85
N THR A 51 -18.32 10.26 1.45
CA THR A 51 -17.78 8.92 1.71
C THR A 51 -18.25 8.40 3.08
N ASN A 52 -18.16 7.09 3.31
CA ASN A 52 -18.42 6.50 4.64
C ASN A 52 -17.60 7.19 5.73
N PHE A 53 -16.30 7.41 5.48
CA PHE A 53 -15.42 8.10 6.42
C PHE A 53 -15.90 9.51 6.76
N GLN A 54 -16.35 10.27 5.76
CA GLN A 54 -16.90 11.61 5.98
C GLN A 54 -18.22 11.55 6.74
N LEU A 55 -19.09 10.59 6.40
CA LEU A 55 -20.38 10.40 7.04
C LEU A 55 -20.24 10.03 8.53
N ASP A 56 -19.35 9.10 8.85
CA ASP A 56 -19.06 8.71 10.25
C ASP A 56 -18.58 9.90 11.06
N ARG A 57 -17.70 10.72 10.51
CA ARG A 57 -17.21 11.94 11.18
C ARG A 57 -18.30 12.99 11.35
N LEU A 58 -19.21 13.12 10.40
CA LEU A 58 -20.36 14.01 10.50
C LEU A 58 -21.28 13.58 11.66
N LEU A 59 -21.59 12.29 11.73
CA LEU A 59 -22.47 11.71 12.75
C LEU A 59 -21.86 11.76 14.17
N THR A 60 -20.53 11.63 14.29
CA THR A 60 -19.82 11.81 15.57
C THR A 60 -19.66 13.27 15.99
N GLY A 61 -20.16 14.21 15.20
CA GLY A 61 -20.15 15.63 15.55
C GLY A 61 -18.87 16.39 15.19
N GLU A 62 -17.94 15.73 14.50
CA GLU A 62 -16.68 16.34 14.09
C GLU A 62 -16.89 17.49 13.11
N ARG A 63 -16.11 18.56 13.28
CA ARG A 63 -16.15 19.78 12.42
C ARG A 63 -14.86 20.01 11.64
N LEU A 64 -13.77 19.33 12.00
CA LEU A 64 -12.45 19.52 11.43
C LEU A 64 -11.95 18.21 10.78
N GLY A 65 -10.94 18.32 9.91
CA GLY A 65 -10.30 17.16 9.27
C GLY A 65 -11.03 16.62 8.06
N PHE A 66 -11.97 17.39 7.51
CA PHE A 66 -12.57 17.14 6.20
C PHE A 66 -11.75 17.75 5.06
N PHE A 67 -10.96 18.77 5.37
CA PHE A 67 -10.09 19.48 4.45
C PHE A 67 -8.73 19.75 5.07
N TYR A 68 -7.71 19.71 4.24
CA TYR A 68 -6.38 20.24 4.50
C TYR A 68 -6.00 21.15 3.34
N GLY A 69 -6.09 22.47 3.55
CA GLY A 69 -6.01 23.44 2.47
C GLY A 69 -7.04 23.16 1.37
N PRO A 70 -6.64 23.08 0.10
CA PRO A 70 -7.54 22.80 -1.02
C PRO A 70 -7.91 21.30 -1.15
N TYR A 71 -7.41 20.43 -0.29
CA TYR A 71 -7.58 18.98 -0.40
C TYR A 71 -8.76 18.49 0.44
N LYS A 72 -9.82 17.98 -0.22
CA LYS A 72 -10.97 17.32 0.40
C LYS A 72 -10.57 15.88 0.76
N VAL A 73 -10.62 15.55 2.04
CA VAL A 73 -10.33 14.20 2.56
C VAL A 73 -11.45 13.24 2.18
N LEU A 74 -11.09 12.11 1.57
CA LEU A 74 -12.04 11.05 1.21
C LEU A 74 -12.09 9.95 2.26
N TYR A 75 -10.93 9.42 2.66
CA TYR A 75 -10.81 8.43 3.75
C TYR A 75 -9.37 8.32 4.27
N MET A 76 -9.21 7.69 5.42
CA MET A 76 -7.92 7.43 6.02
C MET A 76 -7.32 6.14 5.45
N ILE A 77 -6.08 6.22 4.95
CA ILE A 77 -5.34 5.09 4.37
C ILE A 77 -4.25 4.55 5.30
N GLY A 78 -3.85 5.32 6.30
CA GLY A 78 -2.85 4.89 7.25
C GLY A 78 -2.88 5.70 8.56
N ALA A 79 -2.59 5.03 9.66
CA ALA A 79 -2.51 5.64 11.00
C ALA A 79 -1.21 5.23 11.69
N GLY A 80 -0.14 6.00 11.44
CA GLY A 80 1.15 5.83 12.12
C GLY A 80 1.18 6.48 13.51
N THR A 81 2.29 6.32 14.21
CA THR A 81 2.50 6.93 15.54
C THR A 81 2.52 8.44 15.47
N PHE A 82 3.20 9.03 14.47
CA PHE A 82 3.38 10.48 14.31
C PHE A 82 2.34 11.14 13.43
N ALA A 83 1.94 10.48 12.37
CA ALA A 83 1.09 11.05 11.35
C ALA A 83 -0.07 10.12 10.98
N ARG A 84 -1.10 10.70 10.40
CA ARG A 84 -2.16 10.00 9.70
C ARG A 84 -2.04 10.31 8.23
N VAL A 85 -2.33 9.34 7.38
CA VAL A 85 -2.32 9.52 5.94
C VAL A 85 -3.74 9.34 5.41
N TYR A 86 -4.16 10.28 4.59
CA TYR A 86 -5.50 10.31 4.01
C TYR A 86 -5.41 10.29 2.49
N ARG A 87 -6.31 9.57 1.84
CA ARG A 87 -6.61 9.83 0.45
C ARG A 87 -7.46 11.09 0.36
N ALA A 88 -7.07 12.01 -0.50
CA ALA A 88 -7.75 13.27 -0.68
C ALA A 88 -7.82 13.66 -2.16
N VAL A 89 -8.69 14.57 -2.49
CA VAL A 89 -8.84 15.14 -3.84
C VAL A 89 -8.68 16.64 -3.78
N HIS A 90 -7.90 17.20 -4.69
CA HIS A 90 -7.79 18.65 -4.85
C HIS A 90 -9.09 19.21 -5.41
N ARG A 91 -9.70 20.18 -4.74
CA ARG A 91 -11.06 20.65 -5.02
C ARG A 91 -11.23 21.23 -6.44
N GLU A 92 -10.23 21.89 -6.97
CA GLU A 92 -10.29 22.56 -8.26
C GLU A 92 -9.87 21.64 -9.41
N THR A 93 -8.79 20.88 -9.23
CA THR A 93 -8.20 20.08 -10.31
C THR A 93 -8.71 18.64 -10.36
N GLY A 94 -9.41 18.17 -9.32
CA GLY A 94 -9.83 16.77 -9.19
C GLY A 94 -8.67 15.79 -8.94
N ARG A 95 -7.42 16.26 -8.85
CA ARG A 95 -6.26 15.39 -8.66
C ARG A 95 -6.33 14.64 -7.34
N VAL A 96 -6.21 13.32 -7.41
CA VAL A 96 -6.13 12.47 -6.24
C VAL A 96 -4.71 12.49 -5.68
N VAL A 97 -4.59 12.66 -4.36
CA VAL A 97 -3.33 12.73 -3.62
C VAL A 97 -3.43 11.98 -2.29
N ALA A 98 -2.27 11.66 -1.71
CA ALA A 98 -2.17 11.28 -0.30
C ALA A 98 -1.78 12.53 0.51
N VAL A 99 -2.48 12.77 1.63
CA VAL A 99 -2.16 13.87 2.56
C VAL A 99 -1.71 13.26 3.88
N LYS A 100 -0.42 13.42 4.20
CA LYS A 100 0.18 12.97 5.47
C LYS A 100 0.13 14.12 6.47
N VAL A 101 -0.59 13.93 7.56
CA VAL A 101 -0.90 15.00 8.53
C VAL A 101 -0.29 14.65 9.86
N LEU A 102 0.48 15.56 10.45
CA LEU A 102 1.04 15.40 11.80
C LEU A 102 -0.08 15.29 12.84
N ARG A 103 -0.02 14.27 13.72
CA ARG A 103 -1.04 14.07 14.74
C ARG A 103 -1.03 15.21 15.77
N ARG A 104 -2.21 15.58 16.27
CA ARG A 104 -2.40 16.70 17.22
C ARG A 104 -1.42 16.65 18.39
N ARG A 105 -1.23 15.50 19.01
CA ARG A 105 -0.34 15.31 20.17
C ARG A 105 1.15 15.64 19.92
N HIS A 106 1.55 15.77 18.64
CA HIS A 106 2.92 16.06 18.24
C HIS A 106 3.09 17.49 17.69
N ARG A 107 1.99 18.25 17.55
CA ARG A 107 2.00 19.60 16.98
C ARG A 107 2.48 20.65 17.94
N ASP A 108 2.34 20.38 19.25
CA ASP A 108 2.73 21.29 20.31
C ASP A 108 4.26 21.20 20.63
N ASP A 109 4.95 20.22 20.04
CA ASP A 109 6.40 20.07 20.16
C ASP A 109 7.09 20.60 18.88
N PRO A 110 7.79 21.75 18.94
CA PRO A 110 8.47 22.34 17.78
C PRO A 110 9.50 21.41 17.14
N ARG A 111 10.16 20.54 17.92
CA ARG A 111 11.16 19.59 17.42
C ARG A 111 10.52 18.54 16.52
N GLN A 112 9.33 18.05 16.91
CA GLN A 112 8.60 17.06 16.11
C GLN A 112 8.00 17.68 14.85
N VAL A 113 7.55 18.92 14.91
CA VAL A 113 7.10 19.68 13.73
C VAL A 113 8.27 19.89 12.76
N GLU A 114 9.41 20.36 13.26
CA GLU A 114 10.62 20.55 12.44
C GLU A 114 11.08 19.24 11.79
N GLN A 115 11.09 18.15 12.54
CA GLN A 115 11.42 16.82 12.03
C GLN A 115 10.49 16.41 10.88
N PHE A 116 9.19 16.58 11.06
CA PHE A 116 8.18 16.25 10.05
C PHE A 116 8.37 17.07 8.75
N LEU A 117 8.61 18.37 8.88
CA LEU A 117 8.84 19.27 7.75
C LEU A 117 10.17 18.98 7.04
N ARG A 118 11.21 18.59 7.79
CA ARG A 118 12.51 18.21 7.24
C ARG A 118 12.43 16.91 6.43
N GLU A 119 11.68 15.91 6.90
CA GLU A 119 11.37 14.70 6.12
C GLU A 119 10.72 15.08 4.78
N GLY A 120 9.72 15.96 4.83
CA GLY A 120 9.09 16.48 3.61
C GLY A 120 10.10 17.13 2.66
N LYS A 121 10.98 18.00 3.17
CA LYS A 121 12.01 18.68 2.37
C LYS A 121 13.00 17.71 1.72
N MET A 122 13.39 16.65 2.40
CA MET A 122 14.23 15.58 1.83
C MET A 122 13.46 14.84 0.71
N GLY A 123 12.20 14.48 0.97
CA GLY A 123 11.38 13.77 0.00
C GLY A 123 11.02 14.57 -1.25
N LEU A 124 10.98 15.92 -1.19
CA LEU A 124 10.80 16.80 -2.37
C LEU A 124 11.93 16.64 -3.40
N GLN A 125 13.12 16.27 -2.96
CA GLN A 125 14.29 16.07 -3.82
C GLN A 125 14.26 14.69 -4.52
N LEU A 126 13.47 13.75 -4.00
CA LEU A 126 13.41 12.38 -4.46
C LEU A 126 12.34 12.23 -5.55
N ARG A 127 12.74 12.30 -6.82
CA ARG A 127 11.86 12.09 -7.97
C ARG A 127 12.31 10.86 -8.75
N HIS A 128 11.65 9.73 -8.48
CA HIS A 128 12.01 8.45 -9.08
C HIS A 128 10.77 7.54 -9.19
N PRO A 129 10.64 6.70 -10.25
CA PRO A 129 9.49 5.81 -10.42
C PRO A 129 9.27 4.83 -9.24
N ASN A 130 10.32 4.46 -8.51
CA ASN A 130 10.26 3.56 -7.36
C ASN A 130 10.28 4.31 -6.01
N ILE A 131 9.98 5.60 -5.99
CA ILE A 131 9.83 6.41 -4.78
C ILE A 131 8.51 7.17 -4.88
N VAL A 132 7.75 7.22 -3.78
CA VAL A 132 6.54 8.06 -3.71
C VAL A 132 6.95 9.52 -3.71
N SER A 133 6.49 10.26 -4.69
CA SER A 133 6.82 11.68 -4.84
C SER A 133 6.12 12.53 -3.79
N ILE A 134 6.83 13.43 -3.15
CA ILE A 134 6.24 14.54 -2.37
C ILE A 134 6.01 15.71 -3.33
N TYR A 135 4.80 16.26 -3.32
CA TYR A 135 4.42 17.36 -4.20
C TYR A 135 4.51 18.71 -3.50
N ASP A 136 4.16 18.75 -2.20
CA ASP A 136 4.11 19.99 -1.44
C ASP A 136 4.26 19.75 0.07
N ILE A 137 4.74 20.77 0.77
CA ILE A 137 4.91 20.80 2.22
C ILE A 137 4.21 22.05 2.74
N VAL A 138 3.17 21.84 3.51
CA VAL A 138 2.43 22.94 4.09
C VAL A 138 2.73 23.04 5.59
N ASN A 139 3.37 24.14 5.96
CA ASN A 139 3.63 24.50 7.35
C ASN A 139 2.52 25.42 7.87
N ASP A 140 1.34 24.85 8.05
CA ASP A 140 0.26 25.56 8.73
C ASP A 140 0.51 25.50 10.23
N SER A 141 0.47 26.66 10.92
CA SER A 141 0.65 26.79 12.36
C SER A 141 -0.28 25.89 13.20
N ARG A 142 -1.43 25.53 12.65
CA ARG A 142 -2.41 24.65 13.30
C ARG A 142 -2.23 23.18 12.94
N THR A 143 -1.81 22.90 11.70
CA THR A 143 -1.82 21.53 11.19
C THR A 143 -0.82 21.36 10.05
N PRO A 144 0.46 21.09 10.35
CA PRO A 144 1.44 20.77 9.31
C PRO A 144 1.05 19.49 8.55
N TYR A 145 1.18 19.51 7.21
CA TYR A 145 0.91 18.35 6.38
C TYR A 145 1.79 18.30 5.12
N LEU A 146 1.97 17.11 4.60
CA LEU A 146 2.64 16.85 3.34
C LEU A 146 1.62 16.38 2.30
N VAL A 147 1.76 16.85 1.08
CA VAL A 147 0.99 16.39 -0.07
C VAL A 147 1.88 15.50 -0.92
N MET A 148 1.43 14.30 -1.21
CA MET A 148 2.25 13.30 -1.86
C MET A 148 1.44 12.49 -2.88
N GLU A 149 2.14 11.78 -3.73
CA GLU A 149 1.57 10.84 -4.68
C GLU A 149 0.67 9.84 -3.96
N PHE A 150 -0.54 9.65 -4.47
CA PHE A 150 -1.39 8.55 -4.05
C PHE A 150 -1.08 7.34 -4.93
N VAL A 151 -0.57 6.28 -4.31
CA VAL A 151 -0.31 5.01 -4.99
C VAL A 151 -1.51 4.10 -4.76
N GLU A 152 -2.19 3.74 -5.83
CA GLU A 152 -3.26 2.76 -5.77
C GLU A 152 -2.66 1.36 -5.68
N GLY A 153 -2.71 0.77 -4.50
CA GLY A 153 -2.07 -0.51 -4.20
C GLY A 153 -2.05 -0.79 -2.71
N GLU A 154 -1.30 -1.80 -2.32
CA GLU A 154 -1.18 -2.25 -0.93
C GLU A 154 0.29 -2.23 -0.47
N THR A 155 0.53 -2.22 0.83
CA THR A 155 1.88 -2.40 1.36
C THR A 155 2.33 -3.85 1.15
N LEU A 156 3.63 -4.04 0.96
CA LEU A 156 4.22 -5.38 0.86
C LEU A 156 3.90 -6.24 2.11
N ARG A 157 3.70 -5.59 3.26
CA ARG A 157 3.28 -6.24 4.49
C ARG A 157 1.87 -6.84 4.38
N GLU A 158 0.93 -6.11 3.79
CA GLU A 158 -0.46 -6.56 3.62
C GLU A 158 -0.52 -7.69 2.60
N ILE A 159 0.21 -7.56 1.49
CA ILE A 159 0.30 -8.60 0.48
C ILE A 159 0.89 -9.89 1.08
N LEU A 160 1.98 -9.78 1.85
CA LEU A 160 2.62 -10.94 2.47
C LEU A 160 1.72 -11.64 3.51
N LYS A 161 0.87 -10.91 4.21
CA LYS A 161 -0.12 -11.53 5.12
C LYS A 161 -1.07 -12.48 4.38
N ILE A 162 -1.39 -12.15 3.12
CA ILE A 162 -2.30 -12.94 2.28
C ILE A 162 -1.53 -14.06 1.58
N ARG A 163 -0.45 -13.73 0.87
CA ARG A 163 0.34 -14.67 0.06
C ARG A 163 1.21 -15.61 0.87
N LYS A 164 1.50 -15.26 2.14
CA LYS A 164 2.42 -15.93 3.05
C LYS A 164 3.88 -15.85 2.63
N GLN A 165 4.20 -16.10 1.35
CA GLN A 165 5.54 -16.02 0.77
C GLN A 165 5.45 -15.66 -0.72
N PHE A 166 6.57 -15.26 -1.30
CA PHE A 166 6.70 -14.96 -2.72
C PHE A 166 7.63 -15.98 -3.37
N ASP A 167 7.36 -16.29 -4.64
CA ASP A 167 8.30 -17.02 -5.49
C ASP A 167 9.58 -16.18 -5.72
N PRO A 168 10.72 -16.84 -6.05
CA PRO A 168 11.99 -16.15 -6.17
C PRO A 168 12.01 -15.05 -7.23
N ILE A 169 11.35 -15.22 -8.36
CA ILE A 169 11.34 -14.24 -9.46
C ILE A 169 10.54 -13.00 -9.03
N SER A 170 9.33 -13.19 -8.49
CA SER A 170 8.52 -12.09 -7.96
C SER A 170 9.22 -11.33 -6.84
N ALA A 171 9.87 -12.07 -5.91
CA ALA A 171 10.63 -11.45 -4.81
C ALA A 171 11.80 -10.60 -5.31
N LEU A 172 12.56 -11.10 -6.29
CA LEU A 172 13.67 -10.36 -6.89
C LEU A 172 13.20 -9.15 -7.71
N LYS A 173 12.06 -9.22 -8.41
CA LYS A 173 11.46 -8.05 -9.12
C LYS A 173 11.11 -6.94 -8.14
N ILE A 174 10.47 -7.28 -7.03
CA ILE A 174 10.19 -6.33 -5.94
C ILE A 174 11.49 -5.68 -5.44
N MET A 175 12.51 -6.49 -5.20
CA MET A 175 13.78 -5.98 -4.67
C MET A 175 14.59 -5.17 -5.69
N ALA A 176 14.45 -5.46 -6.98
CA ALA A 176 15.03 -4.62 -8.04
C ALA A 176 14.44 -3.19 -7.98
N ASP A 177 13.13 -3.06 -7.84
CA ASP A 177 12.46 -1.77 -7.69
C ASP A 177 12.92 -1.06 -6.40
N VAL A 178 12.99 -1.77 -5.27
CA VAL A 178 13.48 -1.23 -3.98
C VAL A 178 14.90 -0.72 -4.13
N CYS A 179 15.82 -1.52 -4.68
CA CYS A 179 17.22 -1.14 -4.86
C CYS A 179 17.37 0.03 -5.84
N SER A 180 16.54 0.11 -6.88
CA SER A 180 16.52 1.23 -7.83
C SER A 180 16.15 2.55 -7.14
N GLY A 181 15.15 2.52 -6.25
CA GLY A 181 14.79 3.68 -5.43
C GLY A 181 15.89 4.07 -4.44
N LEU A 182 16.50 3.09 -3.77
CA LEU A 182 17.61 3.33 -2.84
C LEU A 182 18.85 3.89 -3.55
N ASP A 183 19.16 3.43 -4.76
CA ASP A 183 20.29 3.94 -5.54
C ASP A 183 20.09 5.42 -5.90
N HIS A 184 18.89 5.78 -6.34
CA HIS A 184 18.57 7.18 -6.60
C HIS A 184 18.75 8.06 -5.35
N ALA A 185 18.22 7.64 -4.20
CA ALA A 185 18.36 8.38 -2.95
C ALA A 185 19.83 8.48 -2.48
N SER A 186 20.58 7.38 -2.57
CA SER A 186 21.99 7.31 -2.18
C SER A 186 22.87 8.26 -2.98
N ARG A 187 22.62 8.42 -4.28
CA ARG A 187 23.33 9.40 -5.13
C ARG A 187 23.10 10.85 -4.71
N LEU A 188 21.99 11.13 -4.01
CA LEU A 188 21.69 12.43 -3.41
C LEU A 188 22.16 12.54 -1.95
N GLY A 189 22.88 11.54 -1.45
CA GLY A 189 23.34 11.49 -0.06
C GLY A 189 22.22 11.22 0.94
N ILE A 190 21.07 10.68 0.50
CA ILE A 190 19.91 10.40 1.33
C ILE A 190 19.83 8.90 1.58
N THR A 191 19.74 8.50 2.86
CA THR A 191 19.47 7.13 3.30
C THR A 191 18.04 6.99 3.78
N HIS A 192 17.48 5.78 3.70
CA HIS A 192 16.08 5.54 4.04
C HIS A 192 15.86 5.41 5.54
N ARG A 193 16.64 4.58 6.22
CA ARG A 193 16.68 4.34 7.68
C ARG A 193 15.41 3.80 8.34
N ASP A 194 14.37 3.50 7.59
CA ASP A 194 13.16 2.86 8.11
C ASP A 194 12.64 1.79 7.12
N LEU A 195 13.56 1.05 6.47
CA LEU A 195 13.18 -0.03 5.54
C LEU A 195 12.45 -1.16 6.27
N LYS A 196 11.22 -1.39 5.85
CA LYS A 196 10.34 -2.45 6.35
C LYS A 196 9.22 -2.71 5.35
N LEU A 197 8.56 -3.85 5.45
CA LEU A 197 7.50 -4.26 4.53
C LEU A 197 6.37 -3.23 4.39
N SER A 198 6.05 -2.48 5.46
CA SER A 198 5.00 -1.45 5.40
C SER A 198 5.41 -0.16 4.67
N ASN A 199 6.71 0.01 4.39
CA ASN A 199 7.25 1.17 3.68
C ASN A 199 7.60 0.85 2.22
N VAL A 200 7.16 -0.30 1.72
CA VAL A 200 7.18 -0.69 0.31
C VAL A 200 5.74 -0.83 -0.14
N LEU A 201 5.30 0.06 -1.03
CA LEU A 201 3.98 -0.01 -1.68
C LEU A 201 4.12 -0.76 -3.00
N VAL A 202 3.20 -1.65 -3.27
CA VAL A 202 3.10 -2.36 -4.55
C VAL A 202 1.86 -1.82 -5.26
N SER A 203 2.08 -1.13 -6.36
CA SER A 203 0.99 -0.53 -7.16
C SER A 203 0.17 -1.61 -7.88
N ALA A 204 -0.96 -1.19 -8.42
CA ALA A 204 -1.80 -2.01 -9.27
C ALA A 204 -1.07 -2.63 -10.47
N SER A 205 -0.10 -1.93 -11.03
CA SER A 205 0.74 -2.42 -12.13
C SER A 205 1.88 -3.35 -11.69
N GLY A 206 1.96 -3.71 -10.41
CA GLY A 206 3.05 -4.52 -9.83
C GLY A 206 4.34 -3.76 -9.56
N ARG A 207 4.43 -2.46 -9.87
CA ARG A 207 5.61 -1.64 -9.59
C ARG A 207 5.68 -1.29 -8.10
N CYS A 208 6.88 -1.41 -7.53
CA CYS A 208 7.10 -1.06 -6.13
C CYS A 208 7.58 0.38 -5.96
N LYS A 209 7.12 1.03 -4.91
CA LYS A 209 7.54 2.38 -4.52
C LYS A 209 7.86 2.44 -3.02
N LEU A 210 8.99 3.06 -2.70
CA LEU A 210 9.40 3.34 -1.32
C LEU A 210 8.68 4.58 -0.79
N VAL A 211 8.30 4.53 0.49
CA VAL A 211 7.69 5.65 1.22
C VAL A 211 8.50 5.96 2.49
N ASP A 212 8.31 7.15 3.04
CA ASP A 212 8.80 7.54 4.36
C ASP A 212 10.34 7.51 4.51
N PHE A 213 11.05 8.21 3.61
CA PHE A 213 12.49 8.42 3.73
C PHE A 213 12.83 9.33 4.91
N GLY A 214 13.84 8.96 5.68
CA GLY A 214 14.49 9.84 6.66
C GLY A 214 13.81 9.98 8.01
N LEU A 215 12.67 9.32 8.28
CA LEU A 215 11.98 9.39 9.59
C LEU A 215 12.88 8.96 10.76
N ALA A 216 13.72 7.97 10.55
CA ALA A 216 14.60 7.46 11.60
C ALA A 216 15.96 8.18 11.68
N ALA A 217 16.33 8.98 10.68
CA ALA A 217 17.61 9.71 10.68
C ALA A 217 17.75 10.67 11.86
N MET A 218 16.63 11.09 12.44
CA MET A 218 16.56 12.12 13.48
C MET A 218 16.20 11.59 14.87
N ALA A 219 15.88 10.31 15.00
CA ALA A 219 15.74 9.73 16.32
C ALA A 219 17.11 9.90 17.03
N ASP A 220 17.09 10.59 18.16
CA ASP A 220 18.26 10.57 19.02
C ASP A 220 18.45 9.14 19.52
N THR A 221 19.50 8.51 19.05
CA THR A 221 19.86 7.14 19.42
C THR A 221 21.15 7.13 20.25
N SER A 222 21.60 8.29 20.73
CA SER A 222 22.86 8.46 21.43
C SER A 222 22.86 7.86 22.83
N THR A 223 21.71 7.93 23.51
CA THR A 223 21.56 7.41 24.88
C THR A 223 20.49 6.32 24.97
N PRO A 224 20.57 5.42 25.96
CA PRO A 224 19.52 4.43 26.22
C PRO A 224 18.13 5.03 26.47
N GLU A 225 18.10 6.20 27.15
CA GLU A 225 16.87 6.94 27.45
C GLU A 225 16.24 7.49 26.15
N ALA A 226 17.05 8.12 25.30
CA ALA A 226 16.59 8.62 23.99
C ALA A 226 16.09 7.50 23.09
N LEU A 227 16.71 6.32 23.16
CA LEU A 227 16.23 5.10 22.47
C LEU A 227 14.93 4.57 23.06
N ALA A 228 14.74 4.66 24.38
CA ALA A 228 13.48 4.26 25.03
C ALA A 228 12.32 5.11 24.55
N ASP A 229 12.55 6.39 24.25
CA ASP A 229 11.55 7.32 23.72
C ASP A 229 11.43 7.29 22.19
N CYS A 230 12.30 6.53 21.51
CA CYS A 230 12.29 6.42 20.06
C CYS A 230 10.97 5.78 19.56
N PRO A 231 10.19 6.48 18.74
CA PRO A 231 8.87 5.99 18.36
C PRO A 231 8.89 4.91 17.28
N SER A 232 10.00 4.74 16.57
CA SER A 232 10.17 3.72 15.54
C SER A 232 11.02 2.56 16.05
N ALA A 233 10.40 1.37 16.18
CA ALA A 233 11.10 0.14 16.50
C ALA A 233 12.21 -0.18 15.47
N ARG A 234 12.02 0.19 14.21
CA ARG A 234 13.01 -0.02 13.15
C ARG A 234 14.23 0.90 13.33
N ALA A 235 14.06 2.14 13.79
CA ALA A 235 15.17 3.02 14.12
C ALA A 235 16.09 2.43 15.20
N ILE A 236 15.50 1.68 16.16
CA ILE A 236 16.27 0.96 17.18
C ILE A 236 17.06 -0.19 16.54
N ASP A 237 16.44 -0.95 15.63
CA ASP A 237 17.15 -2.02 14.92
C ASP A 237 18.33 -1.46 14.09
N TYR A 238 18.15 -0.31 13.40
CA TYR A 238 19.27 0.37 12.70
C TYR A 238 20.38 0.77 13.65
N ALA A 239 20.06 1.42 14.76
CA ALA A 239 21.04 1.83 15.76
C ALA A 239 21.80 0.62 16.35
N ALA A 240 21.12 -0.50 16.57
CA ALA A 240 21.74 -1.73 17.05
C ALA A 240 22.70 -2.32 16.02
N LEU A 241 22.32 -2.36 14.74
CA LEU A 241 23.18 -2.83 13.66
C LEU A 241 24.43 -1.94 13.53
N GLU A 242 24.24 -0.62 13.47
CA GLU A 242 25.32 0.36 13.33
C GLU A 242 26.32 0.29 14.48
N ARG A 243 25.83 0.20 15.73
CA ARG A 243 26.68 0.01 16.90
C ARG A 243 27.46 -1.32 16.88
N GLY A 244 26.76 -2.40 16.49
CA GLY A 244 27.35 -3.74 16.44
C GLY A 244 28.38 -3.93 15.35
N THR A 245 28.31 -3.11 14.31
CA THR A 245 29.20 -3.20 13.12
C THR A 245 30.18 -2.03 13.03
N GLY A 246 30.09 -1.03 13.91
CA GLY A 246 30.98 0.14 13.91
C GLY A 246 30.82 1.07 12.70
N VAL A 247 29.76 0.92 11.91
CA VAL A 247 29.47 1.85 10.79
C VAL A 247 28.90 3.16 11.31
N ARG A 248 29.12 4.21 10.53
CA ARG A 248 28.55 5.53 10.84
C ARG A 248 27.03 5.50 10.76
N LYS A 249 26.40 6.35 11.55
CA LYS A 249 25.01 6.73 11.34
C LYS A 249 24.88 7.25 9.90
N ASP A 250 23.82 6.89 9.22
CA ASP A 250 23.57 7.23 7.81
C ASP A 250 24.41 6.47 6.76
N ASP A 251 25.01 5.35 7.14
CA ASP A 251 25.69 4.47 6.19
C ASP A 251 24.67 3.70 5.34
N VAL A 252 24.75 3.84 4.02
CA VAL A 252 23.84 3.18 3.06
C VAL A 252 23.88 1.65 3.19
N ARG A 253 24.96 1.08 3.70
CA ARG A 253 25.10 -0.36 3.92
C ARG A 253 24.15 -0.88 5.01
N SER A 254 23.67 0.01 5.90
CA SER A 254 22.59 -0.33 6.83
C SER A 254 21.27 -0.52 6.08
N ASP A 255 20.94 0.32 5.11
CA ASP A 255 19.76 0.14 4.26
C ASP A 255 19.85 -1.16 3.45
N LEU A 256 21.04 -1.51 2.94
CA LEU A 256 21.25 -2.76 2.18
C LEU A 256 21.06 -4.01 3.05
N TYR A 257 21.43 -3.98 4.33
CA TYR A 257 21.11 -5.06 5.27
C TYR A 257 19.60 -5.23 5.42
N PHE A 258 18.88 -4.13 5.63
CA PHE A 258 17.43 -4.20 5.80
C PHE A 258 16.67 -4.48 4.48
N ALA A 259 17.23 -4.12 3.33
CA ALA A 259 16.75 -4.59 2.02
C ALA A 259 16.89 -6.12 1.90
N GLY A 260 18.04 -6.68 2.27
CA GLY A 260 18.25 -8.13 2.39
C GLY A 260 17.27 -8.79 3.36
N SER A 261 17.00 -8.14 4.51
CA SER A 261 16.02 -8.59 5.50
C SER A 261 14.59 -8.62 4.93
N ILE A 262 14.22 -7.67 4.07
CA ILE A 262 12.94 -7.68 3.36
C ILE A 262 12.90 -8.86 2.38
N LEU A 263 13.95 -9.05 1.56
CA LEU A 263 14.03 -10.16 0.61
C LEU A 263 13.93 -11.51 1.31
N TYR A 264 14.68 -11.69 2.41
CA TYR A 264 14.55 -12.88 3.25
C TYR A 264 13.11 -13.09 3.70
N HIS A 265 12.47 -12.05 4.25
CA HIS A 265 11.13 -12.14 4.83
C HIS A 265 10.07 -12.51 3.78
N ILE A 266 10.13 -11.94 2.58
CA ILE A 266 9.15 -12.26 1.52
C ILE A 266 9.35 -13.65 0.91
N LEU A 267 10.58 -14.16 0.92
CA LEU A 267 10.88 -15.53 0.50
C LEU A 267 10.51 -16.56 1.58
N ALA A 268 10.89 -16.33 2.82
CA ALA A 268 10.67 -17.25 3.93
C ALA A 268 9.25 -17.18 4.53
N GLY A 269 8.49 -16.12 4.27
CA GLY A 269 7.21 -15.84 4.94
C GLY A 269 7.34 -15.41 6.40
N THR A 270 8.56 -15.40 6.94
CA THR A 270 8.86 -15.06 8.34
C THR A 270 10.00 -14.07 8.45
N SER A 271 9.95 -13.21 9.47
CA SER A 271 11.02 -12.23 9.72
C SER A 271 12.33 -12.92 10.09
N PRO A 272 13.48 -12.48 9.50
CA PRO A 272 14.78 -13.00 9.92
C PRO A 272 15.16 -12.59 11.36
N LEU A 273 14.69 -11.41 11.79
CA LEU A 273 14.93 -10.91 13.14
C LEU A 273 13.74 -11.24 14.03
N THR A 274 14.00 -11.81 15.20
CA THR A 274 12.97 -12.05 16.20
C THR A 274 12.24 -10.77 16.56
N GLU A 275 10.91 -10.74 16.34
CA GLU A 275 10.09 -9.60 16.71
C GLU A 275 9.92 -9.55 18.24
N THR A 276 10.24 -8.41 18.82
CA THR A 276 10.03 -8.14 20.25
C THR A 276 9.43 -6.75 20.43
N ARG A 277 8.57 -6.60 21.44
CA ARG A 277 8.06 -5.29 21.89
C ARG A 277 9.02 -4.61 22.85
N ASP A 278 9.91 -5.38 23.45
CA ASP A 278 10.96 -4.87 24.34
C ASP A 278 12.00 -4.12 23.53
N ARG A 279 12.11 -2.84 23.78
CA ARG A 279 13.02 -1.92 23.09
C ARG A 279 14.48 -2.19 23.44
N LEU A 280 14.76 -2.56 24.68
CA LEU A 280 16.11 -2.92 25.12
C LEU A 280 16.59 -4.23 24.48
N ALA A 281 15.69 -5.21 24.40
CA ALA A 281 15.98 -6.45 23.68
C ALA A 281 16.26 -6.21 22.19
N ARG A 282 15.67 -5.16 21.58
CA ARG A 282 15.98 -4.77 20.19
C ARG A 282 17.40 -4.26 19.99
N LEU A 283 18.01 -3.69 21.03
CA LEU A 283 19.41 -3.22 20.99
C LEU A 283 20.43 -4.34 21.02
N ASN A 284 20.01 -5.57 21.32
CA ASN A 284 20.92 -6.70 21.39
C ASN A 284 21.40 -7.09 19.98
N VAL A 285 22.72 -6.91 19.77
CA VAL A 285 23.40 -7.21 18.49
C VAL A 285 23.37 -8.71 18.17
N SER A 286 23.25 -9.58 19.18
CA SER A 286 23.19 -11.04 18.96
C SER A 286 22.02 -11.46 18.06
N ARG A 287 20.92 -10.71 18.06
CA ARG A 287 19.77 -10.95 17.17
C ARG A 287 20.12 -11.02 15.69
N PHE A 288 21.13 -10.24 15.27
CA PHE A 288 21.60 -10.24 13.88
C PHE A 288 22.45 -11.48 13.56
N ARG A 289 23.10 -12.07 14.58
CA ARG A 289 23.92 -13.30 14.45
C ARG A 289 23.07 -14.58 14.52
N GLU A 290 21.93 -14.50 15.15
CA GLU A 290 20.99 -15.62 15.34
C GLU A 290 20.04 -15.85 14.16
N VAL A 291 20.20 -15.06 13.07
CA VAL A 291 19.41 -15.22 11.84
C VAL A 291 19.66 -16.60 11.25
N LYS A 292 18.60 -17.38 11.10
CA LYS A 292 18.67 -18.71 10.48
C LYS A 292 19.03 -18.56 9.00
N PRO A 293 19.99 -19.34 8.48
CA PRO A 293 20.29 -19.32 7.05
C PRO A 293 19.05 -19.67 6.21
N LEU A 294 18.78 -18.89 5.18
CA LEU A 294 17.57 -19.05 4.37
C LEU A 294 17.50 -20.45 3.70
N GLY A 295 18.64 -21.02 3.30
CA GLY A 295 18.72 -22.36 2.73
C GLY A 295 18.33 -23.49 3.68
N THR A 296 18.30 -23.25 5.03
CA THR A 296 17.77 -24.24 5.99
C THR A 296 16.26 -24.19 6.08
N ILE A 297 15.63 -23.07 5.68
CA ILE A 297 14.17 -22.87 5.70
C ILE A 297 13.59 -23.28 4.35
N ILE A 298 14.28 -22.93 3.26
CA ILE A 298 13.87 -23.24 1.88
C ILE A 298 15.02 -23.99 1.19
N PRO A 299 15.11 -25.31 1.36
CA PRO A 299 16.24 -26.10 0.85
C PRO A 299 16.39 -26.05 -0.68
N ASN A 300 15.28 -25.89 -1.41
CA ASN A 300 15.25 -25.90 -2.87
C ASN A 300 15.40 -24.52 -3.50
N LEU A 301 15.73 -23.49 -2.70
CA LEU A 301 15.92 -22.16 -3.25
C LEU A 301 17.19 -22.10 -4.13
N PRO A 302 17.14 -21.51 -5.33
CA PRO A 302 18.30 -21.39 -6.19
C PRO A 302 19.49 -20.75 -5.50
N GLN A 303 20.69 -21.31 -5.66
CA GLN A 303 21.91 -20.86 -4.99
C GLN A 303 22.23 -19.39 -5.27
N SER A 304 21.89 -18.90 -6.47
CA SER A 304 22.08 -17.49 -6.83
C SER A 304 21.20 -16.55 -5.98
N VAL A 305 19.98 -16.97 -5.63
CA VAL A 305 19.08 -16.21 -4.73
C VAL A 305 19.60 -16.22 -3.29
N LEU A 306 20.03 -17.40 -2.83
CA LEU A 306 20.67 -17.54 -1.52
C LEU A 306 21.88 -16.62 -1.38
N SER A 307 22.71 -16.52 -2.42
CA SER A 307 23.90 -15.65 -2.43
C SER A 307 23.52 -14.18 -2.31
N VAL A 308 22.50 -13.70 -3.02
CA VAL A 308 22.01 -12.32 -2.93
C VAL A 308 21.56 -11.99 -1.49
N VAL A 309 20.76 -12.85 -0.87
CA VAL A 309 20.27 -12.65 0.50
C VAL A 309 21.43 -12.67 1.50
N SER A 310 22.29 -13.68 1.42
CA SER A 310 23.40 -13.85 2.35
C SER A 310 24.37 -12.68 2.29
N LYS A 311 24.76 -12.23 1.09
CA LYS A 311 25.65 -11.07 0.90
C LYS A 311 25.00 -9.77 1.41
N ALA A 312 23.71 -9.54 1.15
CA ALA A 312 23.00 -8.37 1.65
C ALA A 312 22.95 -8.34 3.18
N MET A 313 22.81 -9.50 3.81
CA MET A 313 22.67 -9.64 5.26
C MET A 313 23.99 -9.97 5.99
N GLU A 314 25.12 -9.90 5.32
CA GLU A 314 26.44 -10.02 5.99
C GLU A 314 26.54 -9.00 7.14
N ILE A 315 26.99 -9.47 8.30
CA ILE A 315 27.15 -8.60 9.48
C ILE A 315 28.31 -7.65 9.28
N ASP A 316 29.43 -8.16 8.73
CA ASP A 316 30.58 -7.33 8.37
C ASP A 316 30.20 -6.41 7.18
N PRO A 317 30.15 -5.09 7.38
CA PRO A 317 29.74 -4.16 6.33
C PRO A 317 30.71 -4.14 5.14
N THR A 318 31.95 -4.58 5.30
CA THR A 318 32.94 -4.64 4.21
C THR A 318 32.66 -5.81 3.26
N ARG A 319 32.00 -6.87 3.73
CA ARG A 319 31.63 -8.05 2.98
C ARG A 319 30.22 -7.95 2.35
N ARG A 320 29.47 -6.93 2.76
CA ARG A 320 28.13 -6.64 2.24
C ARG A 320 28.23 -5.93 0.89
N TYR A 321 27.11 -5.75 0.19
CA TYR A 321 27.05 -4.80 -0.93
C TYR A 321 27.46 -3.41 -0.47
N GLN A 322 28.27 -2.71 -1.27
CA GLN A 322 28.77 -1.37 -0.91
C GLN A 322 27.82 -0.27 -1.41
N THR A 323 27.05 -0.54 -2.46
CA THR A 323 26.06 0.40 -3.01
C THR A 323 24.78 -0.32 -3.39
N PRO A 324 23.63 0.40 -3.42
CA PRO A 324 22.39 -0.17 -3.94
C PRO A 324 22.48 -0.57 -5.42
N ALA A 325 23.29 0.12 -6.22
CA ALA A 325 23.54 -0.23 -7.61
C ALA A 325 24.23 -1.59 -7.75
N GLU A 326 25.19 -1.91 -6.86
CA GLU A 326 25.84 -3.23 -6.83
C GLU A 326 24.83 -4.36 -6.55
N MET A 327 23.99 -4.17 -5.53
CA MET A 327 22.93 -5.13 -5.18
C MET A 327 21.92 -5.27 -6.31
N LEU A 328 21.49 -4.17 -6.93
CA LEU A 328 20.59 -4.16 -8.08
C LEU A 328 21.16 -4.95 -9.27
N GLY A 329 22.44 -4.74 -9.57
CA GLY A 329 23.13 -5.45 -10.65
C GLY A 329 23.13 -6.97 -10.44
N GLU A 330 23.40 -7.44 -9.22
CA GLU A 330 23.38 -8.88 -8.90
C GLU A 330 21.96 -9.47 -8.92
N ILE A 331 20.96 -8.72 -8.43
CA ILE A 331 19.53 -9.09 -8.55
C ILE A 331 19.14 -9.26 -10.01
N GLN A 332 19.49 -8.31 -10.87
CA GLN A 332 19.15 -8.36 -12.30
C GLN A 332 19.83 -9.53 -13.02
N MET A 333 21.08 -9.82 -12.69
CA MET A 333 21.78 -11.00 -13.23
C MET A 333 21.10 -12.30 -12.78
N THR A 334 20.69 -12.36 -11.50
CA THR A 334 19.99 -13.52 -10.94
C THR A 334 18.63 -13.71 -11.60
N LEU A 335 17.86 -12.65 -11.79
CA LEU A 335 16.58 -12.69 -12.51
C LEU A 335 16.73 -13.27 -13.92
N ARG A 336 17.70 -12.75 -14.69
CA ARG A 336 17.94 -13.26 -16.07
C ARG A 336 18.26 -14.74 -16.09
N LYS A 337 19.04 -15.24 -15.12
CA LYS A 337 19.38 -16.68 -15.01
C LYS A 337 18.14 -17.53 -14.72
N LEU A 338 17.28 -17.08 -13.80
CA LEU A 338 16.06 -17.79 -13.44
C LEU A 338 15.05 -17.80 -14.59
N GLU A 339 14.80 -16.66 -15.21
CA GLU A 339 13.89 -16.53 -16.34
C GLU A 339 14.36 -17.35 -17.56
N ALA A 340 15.67 -17.42 -17.80
CA ALA A 340 16.25 -18.28 -18.85
C ALA A 340 16.06 -19.76 -18.53
N ALA A 341 16.22 -20.17 -17.26
CA ALA A 341 16.02 -21.56 -16.85
C ALA A 341 14.55 -21.99 -16.98
N GLU A 342 13.60 -21.15 -16.63
CA GLU A 342 12.16 -21.41 -16.84
C GLU A 342 11.83 -21.54 -18.33
N SER A 343 12.37 -20.66 -19.18
CA SER A 343 12.15 -20.69 -20.63
C SER A 343 12.71 -21.95 -21.30
N THR A 344 13.78 -22.53 -20.73
CA THR A 344 14.41 -23.76 -21.25
C THR A 344 13.60 -24.99 -20.81
N SER A 345 13.06 -24.99 -19.60
CA SER A 345 12.21 -26.07 -19.07
C SER A 345 10.90 -26.23 -19.86
N THR A 346 10.37 -25.14 -20.40
CA THR A 346 9.14 -25.14 -21.23
C THR A 346 9.37 -25.63 -22.66
N LYS A 347 10.62 -25.63 -23.17
CA LYS A 347 10.95 -26.03 -24.54
C LYS A 347 11.34 -27.52 -24.70
N THR A 348 11.55 -28.25 -23.61
CA THR A 348 11.94 -29.67 -23.61
C THR A 348 10.81 -30.64 -23.30
N ALA A 349 9.56 -30.21 -23.26
CA ALA A 349 8.42 -31.11 -23.19
C ALA A 349 8.01 -31.56 -24.59
N ASP A 350 8.64 -32.64 -25.07
CA ASP A 350 8.23 -33.42 -26.25
C ASP A 350 6.92 -34.18 -25.91
N PRO A 351 5.91 -34.18 -26.78
CA PRO A 351 4.60 -34.76 -26.45
C PRO A 351 4.56 -36.25 -26.78
N ALA A 352 5.21 -37.10 -25.97
CA ALA A 352 4.94 -38.57 -25.99
C ALA A 352 5.51 -39.24 -24.74
N ALA A 353 4.69 -39.41 -23.72
CA ALA A 353 4.58 -40.61 -22.86
C ALA A 353 3.84 -40.30 -21.57
N THR A 354 2.62 -40.74 -21.44
CA THR A 354 1.98 -41.02 -20.13
C THR A 354 2.71 -42.19 -19.46
N PRO A 355 3.00 -42.17 -18.16
CA PRO A 355 2.01 -42.62 -17.21
C PRO A 355 1.97 -41.83 -15.87
N GLU A 356 0.82 -41.95 -15.24
CA GLU A 356 0.41 -41.51 -13.93
C GLU A 356 1.46 -41.65 -12.80
N THR A 357 1.80 -40.53 -12.18
CA THR A 357 2.08 -40.45 -10.75
C THR A 357 1.80 -39.00 -10.31
N THR A 358 0.79 -38.85 -9.49
CA THR A 358 0.37 -37.63 -8.84
C THR A 358 1.51 -37.02 -8.01
N PRO A 359 1.95 -35.76 -8.30
CA PRO A 359 2.73 -34.97 -7.34
C PRO A 359 1.81 -34.38 -6.29
N PRO A 360 2.31 -34.07 -5.08
CA PRO A 360 1.51 -33.41 -4.06
C PRO A 360 1.03 -32.05 -4.53
N GLU A 361 -0.22 -31.76 -4.32
CA GLU A 361 -0.89 -30.49 -4.61
C GLU A 361 -0.13 -29.34 -3.90
N GLU A 362 0.69 -28.61 -4.63
CA GLU A 362 1.05 -27.24 -4.24
C GLU A 362 -0.22 -26.40 -4.41
N ASP A 363 -0.66 -25.77 -3.33
CA ASP A 363 -1.77 -24.81 -3.28
C ASP A 363 -1.48 -23.61 -4.22
N PHE A 364 -1.63 -23.80 -5.49
CA PHE A 364 -1.73 -22.73 -6.47
C PHE A 364 -3.06 -22.02 -6.23
N LEU A 365 -3.02 -20.90 -5.51
CA LEU A 365 -4.19 -20.05 -5.36
C LEU A 365 -4.62 -19.60 -6.77
N GLU A 366 -5.80 -20.03 -7.21
CA GLU A 366 -6.35 -19.85 -8.56
C GLU A 366 -6.37 -18.37 -9.02
N GLY A 367 -6.35 -17.42 -8.08
CA GLY A 367 -6.37 -15.98 -8.32
C GLY A 367 -4.99 -15.31 -8.47
N ASN A 368 -3.89 -16.08 -8.41
CA ASN A 368 -2.56 -15.50 -8.50
C ASN A 368 -2.33 -14.81 -9.86
N GLY A 369 -1.97 -13.52 -9.81
CA GLY A 369 -1.76 -12.71 -11.02
C GLY A 369 -3.05 -12.10 -11.59
N PHE A 370 -4.24 -12.47 -11.08
CA PHE A 370 -5.51 -11.95 -11.56
C PHE A 370 -6.09 -10.89 -10.62
N SER A 371 -6.68 -9.85 -11.21
CA SER A 371 -7.41 -8.80 -10.50
C SER A 371 -8.89 -8.85 -10.86
N VAL A 372 -9.72 -8.69 -9.84
CA VAL A 372 -11.18 -8.66 -9.95
C VAL A 372 -11.68 -7.30 -9.48
N MET A 373 -12.53 -6.65 -10.26
CA MET A 373 -13.23 -5.45 -9.86
C MET A 373 -14.63 -5.82 -9.37
N LEU A 374 -14.89 -5.58 -8.09
CA LEU A 374 -16.19 -5.82 -7.46
C LEU A 374 -16.95 -4.50 -7.35
N VAL A 375 -18.16 -4.47 -7.88
CA VAL A 375 -19.09 -3.33 -7.74
C VAL A 375 -20.26 -3.77 -6.87
N GLU A 376 -20.27 -3.29 -5.64
CA GLU A 376 -21.24 -3.62 -4.60
C GLU A 376 -21.42 -2.40 -3.69
N SER A 377 -22.66 -2.09 -3.28
CA SER A 377 -22.96 -0.94 -2.42
C SER A 377 -22.93 -1.28 -0.92
N LYS A 378 -23.23 -2.50 -0.53
CA LYS A 378 -23.20 -2.94 0.87
C LYS A 378 -21.80 -3.28 1.34
N MET A 379 -21.33 -2.61 2.39
CA MET A 379 -20.00 -2.83 2.95
C MET A 379 -19.77 -4.26 3.44
N ASP A 380 -20.73 -4.85 4.14
CA ASP A 380 -20.63 -6.23 4.64
C ASP A 380 -20.42 -7.24 3.52
N LEU A 381 -21.10 -7.04 2.37
CA LEU A 381 -20.93 -7.87 1.18
C LEU A 381 -19.61 -7.57 0.45
N GLN A 382 -19.20 -6.29 0.39
CA GLN A 382 -17.89 -5.91 -0.14
C GLN A 382 -16.78 -6.62 0.63
N ASP A 383 -16.82 -6.55 1.96
CA ASP A 383 -15.80 -7.16 2.83
C ASP A 383 -15.82 -8.69 2.74
N LEU A 384 -17.01 -9.30 2.74
CA LEU A 384 -17.16 -10.75 2.60
C LEU A 384 -16.60 -11.27 1.26
N VAL A 385 -17.02 -10.67 0.15
CA VAL A 385 -16.56 -11.09 -1.19
C VAL A 385 -15.08 -10.80 -1.38
N ARG A 386 -14.64 -9.63 -0.91
CA ARG A 386 -13.23 -9.24 -0.93
C ARG A 386 -12.36 -10.21 -0.15
N GLU A 387 -12.76 -10.60 1.07
CA GLU A 387 -12.04 -11.57 1.89
C GLU A 387 -11.95 -12.93 1.20
N LYS A 388 -13.08 -13.43 0.66
CA LYS A 388 -13.14 -14.72 -0.04
C LYS A 388 -12.31 -14.76 -1.32
N LEU A 389 -12.35 -13.71 -2.13
CA LEU A 389 -11.53 -13.63 -3.34
C LEU A 389 -10.04 -13.45 -2.99
N LYS A 390 -9.73 -12.62 -2.00
CA LYS A 390 -8.34 -12.44 -1.51
C LYS A 390 -7.76 -13.73 -0.93
N SER A 391 -8.54 -14.52 -0.20
CA SER A 391 -8.08 -15.82 0.33
C SER A 391 -7.74 -16.84 -0.77
N ARG A 392 -8.23 -16.63 -1.99
CA ARG A 392 -7.92 -17.42 -3.18
C ARG A 392 -6.85 -16.79 -4.10
N GLY A 393 -6.21 -15.69 -3.64
CA GLY A 393 -5.11 -15.05 -4.35
C GLY A 393 -5.52 -13.96 -5.32
N TYR A 394 -6.82 -13.67 -5.51
CA TYR A 394 -7.27 -12.59 -6.38
C TYR A 394 -6.98 -11.21 -5.77
N ARG A 395 -6.54 -10.29 -6.60
CA ARG A 395 -6.53 -8.87 -6.26
C ARG A 395 -7.93 -8.30 -6.46
N VAL A 396 -8.49 -7.64 -5.43
CA VAL A 396 -9.86 -7.13 -5.49
C VAL A 396 -9.87 -5.61 -5.40
N LEU A 397 -10.39 -4.98 -6.45
CA LEU A 397 -10.73 -3.56 -6.49
C LEU A 397 -12.23 -3.43 -6.17
N VAL A 398 -12.61 -2.56 -5.24
CA VAL A 398 -14.00 -2.42 -4.80
C VAL A 398 -14.52 -1.04 -5.15
N PHE A 399 -15.70 -1.01 -5.79
CA PHE A 399 -16.44 0.19 -6.14
C PHE A 399 -17.88 0.07 -5.64
N SER A 400 -18.45 1.20 -5.23
CA SER A 400 -19.89 1.26 -4.87
C SER A 400 -20.74 1.79 -6.03
N ASP A 401 -20.12 2.35 -7.07
CA ASP A 401 -20.76 2.97 -8.21
C ASP A 401 -20.34 2.30 -9.51
N PRO A 402 -21.28 1.67 -10.25
CA PRO A 402 -20.97 0.99 -11.50
C PRO A 402 -20.43 1.91 -12.60
N ALA A 403 -20.89 3.15 -12.70
CA ALA A 403 -20.42 4.09 -13.72
C ALA A 403 -18.95 4.44 -13.50
N ARG A 404 -18.57 4.73 -12.24
CA ARG A 404 -17.17 4.99 -11.86
C ARG A 404 -16.27 3.77 -12.04
N ALA A 405 -16.80 2.58 -11.86
CA ALA A 405 -16.05 1.36 -12.12
C ALA A 405 -15.70 1.24 -13.61
N LEU A 406 -16.66 1.52 -14.50
CA LEU A 406 -16.46 1.49 -15.95
C LEU A 406 -15.51 2.61 -16.44
N GLU A 407 -15.57 3.80 -15.85
CA GLU A 407 -14.65 4.91 -16.16
C GLU A 407 -13.16 4.59 -15.88
N ARG A 408 -12.89 3.57 -15.08
CA ARG A 408 -11.52 3.11 -14.82
C ARG A 408 -10.90 2.30 -15.96
N PHE A 409 -11.70 1.86 -16.90
CA PHE A 409 -11.26 1.17 -18.08
C PHE A 409 -11.09 2.17 -19.24
N SER A 410 -9.90 2.73 -19.36
CA SER A 410 -9.54 3.62 -20.48
C SER A 410 -8.97 2.80 -21.64
N PRO A 411 -9.30 3.14 -22.90
CA PRO A 411 -8.68 2.50 -24.05
C PRO A 411 -7.16 2.77 -24.18
N GLU A 412 -6.67 3.80 -23.49
CA GLU A 412 -5.26 4.24 -23.55
C GLU A 412 -4.40 3.60 -22.45
N GLU A 413 -5.02 2.92 -21.44
CA GLU A 413 -4.33 2.32 -20.30
C GLU A 413 -4.61 0.82 -20.20
N PRO A 414 -3.69 0.02 -19.62
CA PRO A 414 -3.95 -1.38 -19.34
C PRO A 414 -5.17 -1.56 -18.45
N ALA A 415 -6.00 -2.56 -18.75
CA ALA A 415 -7.21 -2.84 -17.97
C ALA A 415 -6.86 -3.02 -16.47
N PRO A 416 -7.53 -2.29 -15.56
CA PRO A 416 -7.24 -2.34 -14.12
C PRO A 416 -7.63 -3.66 -13.47
N ALA A 417 -8.51 -4.42 -14.12
CA ALA A 417 -8.98 -5.72 -13.67
C ALA A 417 -9.20 -6.69 -14.85
N HIS A 418 -9.03 -7.98 -14.55
CA HIS A 418 -9.22 -9.08 -15.52
C HIS A 418 -10.66 -9.58 -15.53
N CYS A 419 -11.47 -9.21 -14.54
CA CYS A 419 -12.89 -9.57 -14.44
C CYS A 419 -13.63 -8.50 -13.67
N LEU A 420 -14.89 -8.24 -14.06
CA LEU A 420 -15.81 -7.34 -13.40
C LEU A 420 -16.95 -8.15 -12.76
N ILE A 421 -17.24 -7.91 -11.48
CA ILE A 421 -18.38 -8.47 -10.75
C ILE A 421 -19.32 -7.33 -10.40
N LEU A 422 -20.57 -7.40 -10.87
CA LEU A 422 -21.62 -6.41 -10.62
C LEU A 422 -22.71 -7.05 -9.75
N SER A 423 -23.04 -6.44 -8.62
CA SER A 423 -24.08 -6.92 -7.69
C SER A 423 -25.41 -6.25 -7.96
N ALA A 424 -26.30 -6.92 -8.68
CA ALA A 424 -27.64 -6.40 -8.98
C ALA A 424 -28.62 -6.39 -7.79
N PRO A 425 -28.55 -7.27 -6.78
CA PRO A 425 -29.47 -7.23 -5.65
C PRO A 425 -29.54 -5.88 -4.95
N GLU A 426 -28.40 -5.21 -4.84
CA GLU A 426 -28.29 -3.94 -4.13
C GLU A 426 -28.25 -2.72 -5.07
N LEU A 427 -27.65 -2.86 -6.24
CA LEU A 427 -27.48 -1.79 -7.22
C LEU A 427 -28.67 -1.70 -8.21
N GLY A 428 -29.52 -2.72 -8.27
CA GLY A 428 -30.71 -2.75 -9.13
C GLY A 428 -30.39 -2.52 -10.60
N ASN A 429 -31.16 -1.65 -11.23
CA ASN A 429 -31.01 -1.33 -12.65
C ASN A 429 -29.67 -0.70 -12.99
N LEU A 430 -28.99 -0.03 -12.04
CA LEU A 430 -27.67 0.56 -12.29
C LEU A 430 -26.63 -0.50 -12.63
N ALA A 431 -26.69 -1.69 -12.02
CA ALA A 431 -25.81 -2.79 -12.36
C ALA A 431 -26.12 -3.37 -13.75
N LEU A 432 -27.41 -3.48 -14.09
CA LEU A 432 -27.86 -3.94 -15.41
C LEU A 432 -27.47 -2.96 -16.52
N ASP A 433 -27.68 -1.66 -16.29
CA ASP A 433 -27.32 -0.61 -17.24
C ASP A 433 -25.80 -0.58 -17.48
N ALA A 434 -25.01 -0.72 -16.42
CA ALA A 434 -23.56 -0.79 -16.53
C ALA A 434 -23.10 -2.05 -17.27
N PHE A 435 -23.73 -3.20 -17.01
CA PHE A 435 -23.45 -4.44 -17.71
C PHE A 435 -23.75 -4.32 -19.21
N ASN A 436 -24.90 -3.74 -19.57
CA ASN A 436 -25.28 -3.51 -20.97
C ASN A 436 -24.34 -2.51 -21.65
N ARG A 437 -24.02 -1.40 -20.96
CA ARG A 437 -23.09 -0.38 -21.48
C ARG A 437 -21.69 -0.93 -21.72
N MET A 438 -21.24 -1.87 -20.89
CA MET A 438 -19.94 -2.54 -21.08
C MET A 438 -19.89 -3.28 -22.43
N LEU A 439 -20.98 -3.92 -22.85
CA LEU A 439 -21.07 -4.63 -24.13
C LEU A 439 -21.06 -3.69 -25.34
N GLU A 440 -21.47 -2.42 -25.16
CA GLU A 440 -21.45 -1.38 -26.20
C GLU A 440 -20.08 -0.74 -26.38
N LEU A 441 -19.18 -0.85 -25.37
CA LEU A 441 -17.85 -0.27 -25.40
C LEU A 441 -16.83 -1.23 -26.02
N PRO A 442 -16.22 -0.91 -27.19
CA PRO A 442 -15.35 -1.86 -27.92
C PRO A 442 -14.18 -2.41 -27.09
N HIS A 443 -13.60 -1.58 -26.22
CA HIS A 443 -12.46 -1.95 -25.37
C HIS A 443 -12.82 -2.78 -24.13
N LEU A 444 -14.12 -2.94 -23.83
CA LEU A 444 -14.61 -3.75 -22.70
C LEU A 444 -15.37 -5.02 -23.16
N ARG A 445 -15.58 -5.17 -24.44
CA ARG A 445 -16.40 -6.26 -24.99
C ARG A 445 -15.88 -7.65 -24.66
N ASP A 446 -14.57 -7.77 -24.56
CA ASP A 446 -13.88 -9.04 -24.26
C ASP A 446 -13.53 -9.19 -22.75
N LEU A 447 -13.88 -8.20 -21.90
CA LEU A 447 -13.66 -8.27 -20.47
C LEU A 447 -14.68 -9.24 -19.84
N PRO A 448 -14.24 -10.32 -19.17
CA PRO A 448 -15.14 -11.19 -18.42
C PRO A 448 -15.93 -10.41 -17.37
N ALA A 449 -17.26 -10.58 -17.35
CA ALA A 449 -18.12 -9.95 -16.36
C ALA A 449 -19.12 -10.94 -15.77
N ILE A 450 -19.34 -10.81 -14.46
CA ILE A 450 -20.29 -11.62 -13.68
C ILE A 450 -21.33 -10.67 -13.10
N LEU A 451 -22.60 -10.92 -13.43
CA LEU A 451 -23.73 -10.22 -12.82
C LEU A 451 -24.33 -11.12 -11.74
N LEU A 452 -24.23 -10.68 -10.49
CA LEU A 452 -24.90 -11.35 -9.36
C LEU A 452 -26.34 -10.89 -9.32
N VAL A 453 -27.28 -11.84 -9.28
CA VAL A 453 -28.73 -11.58 -9.21
C VAL A 453 -29.33 -12.38 -8.05
N ASP A 454 -30.41 -11.85 -7.45
CA ASP A 454 -31.17 -12.58 -6.43
C ASP A 454 -31.83 -13.83 -7.03
N ARG A 455 -31.79 -14.91 -6.29
CA ARG A 455 -32.73 -16.04 -6.54
C ARG A 455 -34.11 -15.62 -6.07
N LYS A 456 -35.03 -15.42 -6.99
CA LYS A 456 -36.46 -15.42 -6.67
C LYS A 456 -36.95 -16.84 -6.43
#